data_7fc0da8e364aae7c5f3f1c55a6f7172f
#
_entry.id   7fc0da8e364aae7c5f3f1c55a6f7172f
#
_cell.length_a   1.000
_cell.length_b   1.000
_cell.length_c   1.000
_cell.angle_alpha   90.00
_cell.angle_beta   90.00
_cell.angle_gamma   90.00
#
_symmetry.space_group_name_H-M   'P 1'
#
loop_
_entity.id
_entity.type
_entity.pdbx_description
1 polymer ?
#
loop_
_entity_poly.entity_id
_entity_poly.type
_entity_poly.pdbx_seq_one_letter_code
_entity_poly.pdbx_strand_id
1 'polypeptide(L)'
;FLREGARNGETGVIAVFERRANRSRHSGLDELIASGRVGLVDSRAPDLSIDEIVHTLIHEIRRLDATRVVIDSLSAFELLLAPTFREDFRESLLRLVSALTLEGVTVVLTSELEDRYSDLRFSPFGTAFLTDAIIVQRYIEVDSRMRRMLAVVKVRDSAHSDELRSYSIGDDGIHIGETLAGHEGLLGGRPTRKIGFAEGWPAPAGGERPRTPPS
;
A
#
# COMPACT_ATOMS: atom_id res chain seq x y z
N PHE A 1 6.78 -5.67 -3.73
CA PHE A 1 7.91 -4.76 -3.54
C PHE A 1 9.08 -5.48 -2.88
N LEU A 2 8.97 -5.99 -1.64
CA LEU A 2 10.07 -6.71 -0.96
C LEU A 2 10.42 -8.02 -1.65
N ARG A 3 9.41 -8.79 -2.10
CA ARG A 3 9.65 -10.04 -2.84
C ARG A 3 10.41 -9.79 -4.15
N GLU A 4 10.08 -8.74 -4.87
CA GLU A 4 10.79 -8.38 -6.09
C GLU A 4 12.22 -7.91 -5.80
N GLY A 5 12.43 -7.13 -4.73
CA GLY A 5 13.77 -6.81 -4.26
C GLY A 5 14.60 -8.06 -3.97
N ALA A 6 14.05 -9.00 -3.23
CA ALA A 6 14.73 -10.26 -2.91
C ALA A 6 15.07 -11.10 -4.16
N ARG A 7 14.23 -11.11 -5.19
CA ARG A 7 14.52 -11.75 -6.49
C ARG A 7 15.71 -11.09 -7.21
N ASN A 8 15.85 -9.79 -7.04
CA ASN A 8 16.96 -9.02 -7.61
C ASN A 8 18.22 -9.02 -6.72
N GLY A 9 18.22 -9.81 -5.64
CA GLY A 9 19.37 -9.90 -4.74
C GLY A 9 19.41 -8.82 -3.65
N GLU A 10 18.40 -7.96 -3.57
CA GLU A 10 18.30 -6.91 -2.57
C GLU A 10 17.76 -7.46 -1.24
N THR A 11 17.98 -6.72 -0.17
CA THR A 11 17.42 -6.94 1.14
C THR A 11 16.43 -5.84 1.50
N GLY A 12 15.56 -6.11 2.45
CA GLY A 12 14.56 -5.13 2.86
C GLY A 12 14.15 -5.25 4.32
N VAL A 13 13.41 -4.26 4.78
CA VAL A 13 12.82 -4.24 6.12
C VAL A 13 11.33 -3.98 6.00
N ILE A 14 10.53 -4.68 6.80
CA ILE A 14 9.13 -4.38 7.00
C ILE A 14 8.86 -4.03 8.45
N ALA A 15 8.23 -2.89 8.69
CA ALA A 15 7.69 -2.50 9.98
C ALA A 15 6.18 -2.73 10.00
N VAL A 16 5.71 -3.51 10.98
CA VAL A 16 4.30 -3.84 11.18
C VAL A 16 3.87 -3.36 12.55
N PHE A 17 2.82 -2.53 12.56
CA PHE A 17 2.32 -1.89 13.78
C PHE A 17 0.94 -2.40 14.22
N GLU A 18 0.37 -3.37 13.52
CA GLU A 18 -0.93 -3.93 13.90
C GLU A 18 -0.86 -4.81 15.14
N ARG A 19 -1.82 -4.63 16.06
CA ARG A 19 -1.96 -5.46 17.28
C ARG A 19 -2.26 -6.93 16.99
N ARG A 20 -2.76 -7.26 15.81
CA ARG A 20 -3.07 -8.61 15.35
C ARG A 20 -2.36 -8.91 14.04
N ALA A 21 -1.06 -9.12 14.11
CA ALA A 21 -0.36 -9.76 13.01
C ALA A 21 -0.89 -11.18 12.86
N ASN A 22 -1.89 -11.37 12.01
CA ASN A 22 -2.31 -12.69 11.59
C ASN A 22 -1.22 -13.22 10.66
N ARG A 23 -0.21 -13.89 11.24
CA ARG A 23 0.98 -14.42 10.54
C ARG A 23 0.64 -15.37 9.39
N SER A 24 -0.61 -15.82 9.31
CA SER A 24 -1.01 -16.88 8.37
C SER A 24 -1.35 -16.39 6.94
N ARG A 25 -1.17 -15.10 6.62
CA ARG A 25 -1.59 -14.58 5.29
C ARG A 25 -0.46 -14.11 4.38
N HIS A 26 0.79 -14.21 4.81
CA HIS A 26 1.93 -13.72 4.01
C HIS A 26 2.94 -14.83 3.70
N SER A 27 2.47 -15.99 3.25
CA SER A 27 3.31 -17.18 3.05
C SER A 27 4.64 -16.88 2.33
N GLY A 28 4.64 -16.00 1.35
CA GLY A 28 5.87 -15.63 0.66
C GLY A 28 6.75 -14.59 1.38
N LEU A 29 6.24 -13.88 2.39
CA LEU A 29 7.03 -12.95 3.20
C LEU A 29 7.69 -13.67 4.37
N ASP A 30 7.00 -14.67 4.95
CA ASP A 30 7.55 -15.47 6.05
C ASP A 30 8.82 -16.22 5.64
N GLU A 31 8.89 -16.73 4.40
CA GLU A 31 10.09 -17.35 3.85
C GLU A 31 11.24 -16.34 3.72
N LEU A 32 10.96 -15.11 3.28
CA LEU A 32 11.97 -14.05 3.15
C LEU A 32 12.49 -13.60 4.53
N ILE A 33 11.63 -13.55 5.53
CA ILE A 33 12.01 -13.24 6.90
C ILE A 33 12.87 -14.39 7.48
N ALA A 34 12.43 -15.63 7.30
CA ALA A 34 13.15 -16.82 7.78
C ALA A 34 14.53 -16.96 7.12
N SER A 35 14.67 -16.59 5.86
CA SER A 35 15.95 -16.60 5.15
C SER A 35 16.86 -15.40 5.46
N GLY A 36 16.42 -14.45 6.27
CA GLY A 36 17.16 -13.23 6.58
C GLY A 36 17.24 -12.20 5.44
N ARG A 37 16.49 -12.40 4.35
CA ARG A 37 16.41 -11.44 3.24
C ARG A 37 15.55 -10.23 3.59
N VAL A 38 14.61 -10.38 4.52
CA VAL A 38 13.74 -9.31 5.02
C VAL A 38 13.80 -9.28 6.53
N GLY A 39 14.11 -8.12 7.09
CA GLY A 39 14.01 -7.83 8.51
C GLY A 39 12.58 -7.49 8.90
N LEU A 40 12.15 -7.95 10.06
CA LEU A 40 10.85 -7.63 10.63
C LEU A 40 11.02 -6.74 11.86
N VAL A 41 10.49 -5.53 11.79
CA VAL A 41 10.29 -4.65 12.94
C VAL A 41 8.83 -4.77 13.36
N ASP A 42 8.59 -5.56 14.41
CA ASP A 42 7.25 -5.80 14.97
C ASP A 42 7.17 -5.11 16.34
N SER A 43 6.68 -3.88 16.36
CA SER A 43 6.53 -3.13 17.60
C SER A 43 5.06 -3.07 17.98
N ARG A 44 4.76 -3.71 19.13
CA ARG A 44 3.40 -3.77 19.71
C ARG A 44 3.32 -3.02 21.03
N ALA A 45 4.41 -2.41 21.45
CA ALA A 45 4.41 -1.64 22.68
C ALA A 45 3.52 -0.40 22.51
N PRO A 46 2.61 -0.13 23.42
CA PRO A 46 1.90 1.14 23.42
C PRO A 46 2.85 2.27 23.82
N ASP A 47 2.48 3.49 23.44
CA ASP A 47 3.19 4.71 23.84
C ASP A 47 4.65 4.79 23.35
N LEU A 48 4.90 4.28 22.14
CA LEU A 48 6.23 4.40 21.52
C LEU A 48 6.58 5.85 21.21
N SER A 49 7.82 6.19 21.40
CA SER A 49 8.36 7.43 20.86
C SER A 49 8.77 7.26 19.39
N ILE A 50 8.69 8.34 18.64
CA ILE A 50 9.14 8.34 17.24
C ILE A 50 10.64 8.00 17.14
N ASP A 51 11.43 8.45 18.09
CA ASP A 51 12.88 8.25 18.09
C ASP A 51 13.26 6.77 18.30
N GLU A 52 12.52 6.05 19.15
CA GLU A 52 12.70 4.60 19.34
C GLU A 52 12.39 3.81 18.06
N ILE A 53 11.33 4.19 17.36
CA ILE A 53 10.93 3.56 16.10
C ILE A 53 11.97 3.82 15.02
N VAL A 54 12.40 5.08 14.85
CA VAL A 54 13.44 5.48 13.91
C VAL A 54 14.75 4.74 14.21
N HIS A 55 15.16 4.69 15.47
CA HIS A 55 16.37 3.99 15.88
C HIS A 55 16.32 2.49 15.52
N THR A 56 15.21 1.84 15.84
CA THR A 56 15.02 0.42 15.56
C THR A 56 15.04 0.12 14.05
N LEU A 57 14.35 0.96 13.26
CA LEU A 57 14.35 0.83 11.80
C LEU A 57 15.74 1.02 11.20
N ILE A 58 16.45 2.07 11.58
CA ILE A 58 17.81 2.35 11.09
C ILE A 58 18.77 1.23 11.48
N HIS A 59 18.67 0.73 12.71
CA HIS A 59 19.49 -0.42 13.14
C HIS A 59 19.27 -1.63 12.24
N GLU A 60 18.01 -1.96 11.93
CA GLU A 60 17.68 -3.12 11.13
C GLU A 60 18.06 -2.90 9.64
N ILE A 61 17.88 -1.69 9.11
CA ILE A 61 18.32 -1.31 7.76
C ILE A 61 19.82 -1.54 7.60
N ARG A 62 20.61 -1.02 8.54
CA ARG A 62 22.07 -1.14 8.50
C ARG A 62 22.55 -2.57 8.72
N ARG A 63 21.90 -3.32 9.61
CA ARG A 63 22.20 -4.72 9.87
C ARG A 63 22.07 -5.60 8.63
N LEU A 64 21.09 -5.31 7.78
CA LEU A 64 20.80 -6.08 6.56
C LEU A 64 21.38 -5.46 5.30
N ASP A 65 21.96 -4.27 5.37
CA ASP A 65 22.29 -3.45 4.21
C ASP A 65 21.06 -3.30 3.28
N ALA A 66 19.91 -2.97 3.91
CA ALA A 66 18.64 -2.97 3.23
C ALA A 66 18.47 -1.75 2.31
N THR A 67 17.92 -1.98 1.14
CA THR A 67 17.61 -0.94 0.15
C THR A 67 16.12 -0.63 0.05
N ARG A 68 15.27 -1.48 0.65
CA ARG A 68 13.81 -1.36 0.60
C ARG A 68 13.21 -1.40 1.99
N VAL A 69 12.30 -0.47 2.27
CA VAL A 69 11.57 -0.42 3.53
C VAL A 69 10.07 -0.37 3.26
N VAL A 70 9.29 -1.12 4.02
CA VAL A 70 7.82 -1.06 4.02
C VAL A 70 7.34 -0.72 5.42
N ILE A 71 6.42 0.22 5.53
CA ILE A 71 5.72 0.56 6.77
C ILE A 71 4.24 0.25 6.57
N ASP A 72 3.73 -0.75 7.29
CA ASP A 72 2.37 -1.25 7.19
C ASP A 72 1.69 -1.26 8.57
N SER A 73 0.80 -0.33 8.83
CA SER A 73 0.34 0.83 8.06
C SER A 73 0.56 2.13 8.85
N LEU A 74 0.45 3.28 8.18
CA LEU A 74 0.53 4.58 8.85
C LEU A 74 -0.60 4.79 9.86
N SER A 75 -1.80 4.28 9.58
CA SER A 75 -2.93 4.37 10.51
C SER A 75 -2.66 3.60 11.81
N ALA A 76 -2.08 2.40 11.70
CA ALA A 76 -1.68 1.62 12.87
C ALA A 76 -0.51 2.26 13.61
N PHE A 77 0.44 2.85 12.88
CA PHE A 77 1.57 3.60 13.43
C PHE A 77 1.10 4.79 14.28
N GLU A 78 0.16 5.60 13.77
CA GLU A 78 -0.43 6.72 14.52
C GLU A 78 -1.03 6.26 15.85
N LEU A 79 -1.74 5.13 15.85
CA LEU A 79 -2.39 4.59 17.04
C LEU A 79 -1.41 4.10 18.11
N LEU A 80 -0.21 3.70 17.73
CA LEU A 80 0.82 3.22 18.67
C LEU A 80 1.68 4.33 19.25
N LEU A 81 1.71 5.49 18.62
CA LEU A 81 2.42 6.64 19.17
C LEU A 81 1.80 7.11 20.49
N ALA A 82 2.65 7.55 21.41
CA ALA A 82 2.20 8.22 22.62
C ALA A 82 1.34 9.46 22.28
N PRO A 83 0.36 9.82 23.13
CA PRO A 83 -0.58 10.91 22.84
C PRO A 83 0.09 12.21 22.42
N THR A 84 1.20 12.58 23.04
CA THR A 84 2.02 13.76 22.72
C THR A 84 2.56 13.77 21.29
N PHE A 85 2.93 12.61 20.76
CA PHE A 85 3.42 12.50 19.38
C PHE A 85 2.26 12.37 18.37
N ARG A 86 1.10 11.95 18.83
CA ARG A 86 -0.09 11.83 18.00
C ARG A 86 -0.68 13.20 17.64
N GLU A 87 -0.61 14.16 18.54
CA GLU A 87 -1.02 15.54 18.28
C GLU A 87 -0.21 16.16 17.15
N ASP A 88 1.09 15.81 17.05
CA ASP A 88 2.03 16.27 16.03
C ASP A 88 2.43 15.14 15.05
N PHE A 89 1.46 14.30 14.67
CA PHE A 89 1.71 13.13 13.80
C PHE A 89 2.43 13.48 12.50
N ARG A 90 2.11 14.62 11.90
CA ARG A 90 2.76 15.09 10.66
C ARG A 90 4.25 15.38 10.87
N GLU A 91 4.61 15.95 11.99
CA GLU A 91 6.01 16.19 12.35
C GLU A 91 6.75 14.87 12.62
N SER A 92 6.12 13.98 13.36
CA SER A 92 6.64 12.63 13.62
C SER A 92 6.89 11.87 12.32
N LEU A 93 5.96 11.94 11.37
CA LEU A 93 6.10 11.31 10.07
C LEU A 93 7.19 11.97 9.21
N LEU A 94 7.31 13.30 9.25
CA LEU A 94 8.40 14.01 8.57
C LEU A 94 9.76 13.57 9.11
N ARG A 95 9.92 13.45 10.43
CA ARG A 95 11.16 12.95 11.06
C ARG A 95 11.47 11.52 10.59
N LEU A 96 10.49 10.63 10.61
CA LEU A 96 10.64 9.25 10.17
C LEU A 96 11.09 9.17 8.70
N VAL A 97 10.35 9.80 7.79
CA VAL A 97 10.66 9.78 6.36
C VAL A 97 12.02 10.41 6.07
N SER A 98 12.34 11.54 6.72
CA SER A 98 13.65 12.20 6.56
C SER A 98 14.80 11.29 7.01
N ALA A 99 14.65 10.62 8.14
CA ALA A 99 15.67 9.70 8.66
C ALA A 99 15.89 8.51 7.71
N LEU A 100 14.81 7.92 7.19
CA LEU A 100 14.90 6.83 6.22
C LEU A 100 15.48 7.28 4.87
N THR A 101 15.15 8.47 4.42
CA THR A 101 15.73 9.05 3.19
C THR A 101 17.23 9.22 3.30
N LEU A 102 17.75 9.61 4.47
CA LEU A 102 19.18 9.73 4.71
C LEU A 102 19.93 8.39 4.65
N GLU A 103 19.27 7.27 4.94
CA GLU A 103 19.82 5.93 4.75
C GLU A 103 19.82 5.48 3.27
N GLY A 104 19.26 6.26 2.35
CA GLY A 104 19.26 5.97 0.92
C GLY A 104 18.30 4.86 0.49
N VAL A 105 17.33 4.52 1.31
CA VAL A 105 16.38 3.43 1.04
C VAL A 105 15.15 3.90 0.27
N THR A 106 14.55 3.00 -0.51
CA THR A 106 13.22 3.22 -1.08
C THR A 106 12.14 2.81 -0.09
N VAL A 107 11.26 3.75 0.28
CA VAL A 107 10.23 3.54 1.29
C VAL A 107 8.85 3.41 0.67
N VAL A 108 8.10 2.37 1.02
CA VAL A 108 6.69 2.22 0.74
C VAL A 108 5.90 2.35 2.05
N LEU A 109 4.99 3.31 2.08
CA LEU A 109 4.09 3.53 3.20
C LEU A 109 2.69 3.11 2.76
N THR A 110 2.03 2.23 3.51
CA THR A 110 0.62 1.92 3.29
C THR A 110 -0.25 2.77 4.21
N SER A 111 -1.41 3.16 3.72
CA SER A 111 -2.38 3.90 4.52
C SER A 111 -3.78 3.60 4.05
N GLU A 112 -4.71 3.51 4.97
CA GLU A 112 -6.12 3.37 4.66
C GLU A 112 -6.68 4.70 4.15
N LEU A 113 -7.53 4.60 3.12
CA LEU A 113 -8.30 5.75 2.66
C LEU A 113 -9.60 5.81 3.47
N GLU A 114 -9.79 6.88 4.21
CA GLU A 114 -11.12 7.17 4.77
C GLU A 114 -12.07 7.55 3.64
N ASP A 115 -13.06 6.70 3.38
CA ASP A 115 -14.09 6.93 2.37
C ASP A 115 -15.05 8.06 2.82
N ARG A 116 -14.66 9.28 2.53
CA ARG A 116 -15.61 10.37 2.39
C ARG A 116 -15.88 10.56 0.91
N TYR A 117 -17.04 10.10 0.46
CA TYR A 117 -17.47 10.10 -0.96
C TYR A 117 -17.43 11.46 -1.66
N SER A 118 -17.13 12.55 -0.95
CA SER A 118 -17.15 13.91 -1.49
C SER A 118 -15.78 14.51 -1.76
N ASP A 119 -14.70 13.99 -1.15
CA ASP A 119 -13.38 14.60 -1.28
C ASP A 119 -12.36 13.58 -1.82
N LEU A 120 -11.81 13.86 -3.00
CA LEU A 120 -10.68 13.13 -3.57
C LEU A 120 -9.38 13.45 -2.80
N ARG A 121 -9.33 13.06 -1.54
CA ARG A 121 -8.10 13.18 -0.73
C ARG A 121 -7.28 11.91 -0.89
N PHE A 122 -6.25 11.98 -1.70
CA PHE A 122 -5.33 10.87 -1.94
C PHE A 122 -4.26 10.73 -0.85
N SER A 123 -4.24 11.62 0.12
CA SER A 123 -3.25 11.65 1.18
C SER A 123 -3.94 11.88 2.52
N PRO A 124 -4.19 10.82 3.30
CA PRO A 124 -4.53 10.98 4.70
C PRO A 124 -3.40 11.73 5.41
N PHE A 125 -3.71 12.43 6.48
CA PHE A 125 -2.76 13.25 7.26
C PHE A 125 -2.09 14.40 6.48
N GLY A 126 -2.50 14.69 5.24
CA GLY A 126 -1.88 15.71 4.40
C GLY A 126 -0.43 15.42 4.03
N THR A 127 -0.06 14.16 3.91
CA THR A 127 1.32 13.68 3.74
C THR A 127 1.82 13.66 2.29
N ALA A 128 0.99 14.09 1.33
CA ALA A 128 1.35 14.09 -0.09
C ALA A 128 2.66 14.83 -0.40
N PHE A 129 3.06 15.80 0.43
CA PHE A 129 4.31 16.54 0.22
C PHE A 129 5.56 15.73 0.57
N LEU A 130 5.43 14.68 1.39
CA LEU A 130 6.52 13.80 1.81
C LEU A 130 6.81 12.67 0.81
N THR A 131 5.87 12.39 -0.11
CA THR A 131 5.97 11.25 -1.01
C THR A 131 6.35 11.69 -2.42
N ASP A 132 7.19 10.91 -3.08
CA ASP A 132 7.53 11.11 -4.49
C ASP A 132 6.50 10.49 -5.41
N ALA A 133 5.83 9.41 -4.97
CA ALA A 133 4.76 8.77 -5.72
C ALA A 133 3.56 8.46 -4.81
N ILE A 134 2.35 8.49 -5.39
CA ILE A 134 1.11 8.07 -4.74
C ILE A 134 0.39 7.11 -5.66
N ILE A 135 0.15 5.90 -5.15
CA ILE A 135 -0.64 4.86 -5.82
C ILE A 135 -1.91 4.66 -5.01
N VAL A 136 -3.04 4.80 -5.66
CA VAL A 136 -4.35 4.61 -5.04
C VAL A 136 -4.92 3.26 -5.45
N GLN A 137 -5.39 2.50 -4.46
CA GLN A 137 -6.13 1.27 -4.66
C GLN A 137 -7.53 1.44 -4.06
N ARG A 138 -8.57 1.13 -4.82
CA ARG A 138 -9.97 1.26 -4.37
C ARG A 138 -10.81 0.10 -4.82
N TYR A 139 -11.86 -0.16 -4.02
CA TYR A 139 -13.02 -0.88 -4.50
C TYR A 139 -13.99 0.11 -5.15
N ILE A 140 -14.54 -0.30 -6.26
CA ILE A 140 -15.58 0.43 -7.00
C ILE A 140 -16.72 -0.52 -7.30
N GLU A 141 -17.95 0.00 -7.36
CA GLU A 141 -19.10 -0.77 -7.77
C GLU A 141 -19.39 -0.53 -9.26
N VAL A 142 -19.37 -1.59 -10.04
CA VAL A 142 -19.73 -1.57 -11.47
C VAL A 142 -20.62 -2.75 -11.76
N ASP A 143 -21.78 -2.49 -12.37
CA ASP A 143 -22.79 -3.51 -12.71
C ASP A 143 -23.13 -4.42 -11.51
N SER A 144 -23.39 -3.79 -10.34
CA SER A 144 -23.71 -4.46 -9.05
C SER A 144 -22.64 -5.46 -8.59
N ARG A 145 -21.38 -5.23 -8.97
CA ARG A 145 -20.23 -6.02 -8.54
C ARG A 145 -19.11 -5.14 -7.99
N MET A 146 -18.50 -5.60 -6.91
CA MET A 146 -17.30 -4.98 -6.38
C MET A 146 -16.08 -5.32 -7.24
N ARG A 147 -15.43 -4.30 -7.76
CA ARG A 147 -14.21 -4.40 -8.57
C ARG A 147 -13.07 -3.67 -7.90
N ARG A 148 -11.86 -4.09 -8.16
CA ARG A 148 -10.65 -3.44 -7.66
C ARG A 148 -10.04 -2.59 -8.75
N MET A 149 -9.73 -1.36 -8.39
CA MET A 149 -9.10 -0.36 -9.26
C MET A 149 -7.79 0.12 -8.65
N LEU A 150 -6.81 0.36 -9.51
CA LEU A 150 -5.53 0.97 -9.18
C LEU A 150 -5.28 2.17 -10.08
N ALA A 151 -4.72 3.23 -9.52
CA ALA A 151 -4.28 4.42 -10.24
C ALA A 151 -2.97 4.98 -9.66
N VAL A 152 -2.11 5.50 -10.52
CA VAL A 152 -0.98 6.34 -10.11
C VAL A 152 -1.43 7.78 -10.20
N VAL A 153 -1.54 8.48 -9.08
CA VAL A 153 -2.09 9.84 -9.03
C VAL A 153 -1.01 10.92 -8.90
N LYS A 154 0.20 10.51 -8.55
CA LYS A 154 1.35 11.39 -8.45
C LYS A 154 2.64 10.61 -8.67
N VAL A 155 3.55 11.18 -9.45
CA VAL A 155 4.98 10.86 -9.43
C VAL A 155 5.72 12.18 -9.56
N ARG A 156 6.70 12.43 -8.67
CA ARG A 156 7.51 13.65 -8.71
C ARG A 156 8.58 13.50 -9.79
N ASP A 157 8.80 14.55 -10.53
CA ASP A 157 9.89 14.67 -11.52
C ASP A 157 9.95 13.57 -12.60
N SER A 158 8.83 12.87 -12.82
CA SER A 158 8.74 11.80 -13.83
C SER A 158 7.35 11.73 -14.45
N ALA A 159 7.30 11.40 -15.74
CA ALA A 159 6.05 11.03 -16.38
C ALA A 159 5.55 9.69 -15.85
N HIS A 160 4.24 9.55 -15.74
CA HIS A 160 3.59 8.31 -15.29
C HIS A 160 2.30 8.07 -16.08
N SER A 161 1.79 6.85 -15.99
CA SER A 161 0.49 6.52 -16.59
C SER A 161 -0.64 7.23 -15.86
N ASP A 162 -1.54 7.85 -16.60
CA ASP A 162 -2.79 8.45 -16.13
C ASP A 162 -3.97 7.48 -16.19
N GLU A 163 -3.71 6.23 -16.60
CA GLU A 163 -4.73 5.20 -16.75
C GLU A 163 -5.22 4.65 -15.40
N LEU A 164 -6.54 4.49 -15.32
CA LEU A 164 -7.16 3.73 -14.23
C LEU A 164 -7.22 2.26 -14.66
N ARG A 165 -6.57 1.37 -13.89
CA ARG A 165 -6.47 -0.05 -14.24
C ARG A 165 -7.20 -0.94 -13.24
N SER A 166 -7.78 -2.02 -13.75
CA SER A 166 -8.25 -3.10 -12.90
C SER A 166 -7.07 -3.84 -12.27
N TYR A 167 -7.26 -4.49 -11.12
CA TYR A 167 -6.30 -5.43 -10.58
C TYR A 167 -6.97 -6.59 -9.88
N SER A 168 -6.28 -7.70 -9.80
CA SER A 168 -6.67 -8.88 -9.03
C SER A 168 -5.57 -9.25 -8.04
N ILE A 169 -5.94 -10.02 -7.03
CA ILE A 169 -5.01 -10.57 -6.04
C ILE A 169 -5.08 -12.08 -6.16
N GLY A 170 -3.99 -12.69 -6.55
CA GLY A 170 -3.80 -14.13 -6.60
C GLY A 170 -2.82 -14.61 -5.53
N ASP A 171 -2.54 -15.90 -5.51
CA ASP A 171 -1.61 -16.51 -4.55
C ASP A 171 -0.16 -16.03 -4.73
N ASP A 172 0.19 -15.63 -5.94
CA ASP A 172 1.49 -15.08 -6.31
C ASP A 172 1.60 -13.56 -6.18
N GLY A 173 0.50 -12.85 -5.87
CA GLY A 173 0.48 -11.42 -5.60
C GLY A 173 -0.58 -10.63 -6.35
N ILE A 174 -0.25 -9.38 -6.66
CA ILE A 174 -1.13 -8.43 -7.37
C ILE A 174 -0.86 -8.51 -8.86
N HIS A 175 -1.92 -8.72 -9.64
CA HIS A 175 -1.90 -8.70 -11.09
C HIS A 175 -2.62 -7.47 -11.60
N ILE A 176 -1.90 -6.62 -12.32
CA ILE A 176 -2.46 -5.43 -12.96
C ILE A 176 -3.13 -5.86 -14.26
N GLY A 177 -4.40 -5.53 -14.39
CA GLY A 177 -5.21 -5.81 -15.56
C GLY A 177 -5.30 -4.64 -16.53
N GLU A 178 -6.36 -4.66 -17.33
CA GLU A 178 -6.58 -3.68 -18.38
C GLU A 178 -7.08 -2.33 -17.85
N THR A 179 -6.99 -1.31 -18.70
CA THR A 179 -7.54 0.01 -18.47
C THR A 179 -9.07 -0.04 -18.35
N LEU A 180 -9.59 0.71 -17.41
CA LEU A 180 -11.02 0.79 -17.14
C LEU A 180 -11.70 1.79 -18.07
N ALA A 181 -11.88 1.40 -19.33
CA ALA A 181 -12.59 2.19 -20.31
C ALA A 181 -14.11 2.19 -20.07
N GLY A 182 -14.81 3.19 -20.61
CA GLY A 182 -16.27 3.26 -20.60
C GLY A 182 -16.92 3.73 -19.30
N HIS A 183 -16.16 4.09 -18.27
CA HIS A 183 -16.67 4.58 -16.99
C HIS A 183 -16.01 5.91 -16.61
N GLU A 184 -16.76 6.73 -15.89
CA GLU A 184 -16.31 7.99 -15.28
C GLU A 184 -16.56 7.97 -13.77
N GLY A 185 -15.95 8.87 -13.01
CA GLY A 185 -16.15 8.96 -11.57
C GLY A 185 -15.53 7.82 -10.74
N LEU A 186 -14.70 6.99 -11.36
CA LEU A 186 -14.08 5.81 -10.72
C LEU A 186 -13.26 6.19 -9.48
N LEU A 187 -12.47 7.27 -9.54
CA LEU A 187 -11.68 7.75 -8.41
C LEU A 187 -12.56 8.24 -7.25
N GLY A 188 -13.74 8.78 -7.55
CA GLY A 188 -14.72 9.21 -6.55
C GLY A 188 -15.55 8.07 -5.95
N GLY A 189 -15.32 6.82 -6.38
CA GLY A 189 -16.07 5.65 -5.89
C GLY A 189 -17.51 5.55 -6.42
N ARG A 190 -17.93 6.45 -7.30
CA ARG A 190 -19.26 6.46 -7.94
C ARG A 190 -19.11 6.42 -9.45
N PRO A 191 -18.82 5.25 -10.03
CA PRO A 191 -18.68 5.11 -11.47
C PRO A 191 -20.01 5.37 -12.16
N THR A 192 -19.96 6.16 -13.21
CA THR A 192 -21.07 6.35 -14.16
C THR A 192 -20.64 5.81 -15.51
N ARG A 193 -21.55 5.14 -16.22
CA ARG A 193 -21.27 4.59 -17.55
C ARG A 193 -21.27 5.72 -18.58
N LYS A 194 -20.23 5.79 -19.42
CA LYS A 194 -20.23 6.71 -20.57
C LYS A 194 -21.27 6.28 -21.60
N ILE A 195 -22.10 7.23 -22.02
CA ILE A 195 -23.08 6.97 -23.08
C ILE A 195 -22.32 6.71 -24.39
N GLY A 196 -22.56 5.55 -25.01
CA GLY A 196 -21.91 5.14 -26.27
C GLY A 196 -20.85 4.04 -26.16
N PHE A 197 -20.47 3.60 -24.97
CA PHE A 197 -19.62 2.42 -24.79
C PHE A 197 -20.46 1.15 -24.63
N ALA A 198 -20.33 0.23 -25.57
CA ALA A 198 -21.05 -1.06 -25.58
C ALA A 198 -20.31 -2.21 -24.88
N GLU A 199 -19.02 -2.03 -24.54
CA GLU A 199 -18.20 -3.08 -23.97
C GLU A 199 -18.30 -3.11 -22.44
N GLY A 200 -18.56 -4.31 -21.91
CA GLY A 200 -18.60 -4.55 -20.47
C GLY A 200 -17.22 -4.46 -19.81
N TRP A 201 -17.21 -4.47 -18.50
CA TRP A 201 -16.00 -4.54 -17.70
C TRP A 201 -15.10 -5.73 -18.11
N PRO A 202 -13.79 -5.58 -18.28
CA PRO A 202 -12.90 -6.68 -18.61
C PRO A 202 -13.01 -7.79 -17.55
N ALA A 203 -13.09 -9.03 -18.00
CA ALA A 203 -13.18 -10.17 -17.10
C ALA A 203 -11.89 -10.30 -16.28
N PRO A 204 -11.98 -10.70 -14.99
CA PRO A 204 -10.78 -10.94 -14.19
C PRO A 204 -9.95 -12.04 -14.85
N ALA A 205 -8.67 -11.77 -15.05
CA ALA A 205 -7.74 -12.80 -15.49
C ALA A 205 -7.68 -13.91 -14.42
N GLY A 206 -8.12 -15.13 -14.77
CA GLY A 206 -7.90 -16.32 -13.97
C GLY A 206 -8.92 -16.69 -12.89
N GLY A 207 -10.17 -16.26 -12.97
CA GLY A 207 -11.23 -16.73 -12.07
C GLY A 207 -12.13 -17.78 -12.72
N GLU A 208 -12.14 -19.01 -12.22
CA GLU A 208 -13.13 -20.02 -12.60
C GLU A 208 -14.56 -19.49 -12.37
N ARG A 209 -15.41 -19.67 -13.35
CA ARG A 209 -16.85 -19.36 -13.20
C ARG A 209 -17.44 -20.27 -12.13
N PRO A 210 -18.22 -19.75 -11.18
CA PRO A 210 -18.95 -20.62 -10.26
C PRO A 210 -19.86 -21.55 -11.08
N ARG A 211 -19.72 -22.85 -10.84
CA ARG A 211 -20.58 -23.87 -11.43
C ARG A 211 -22.01 -23.62 -10.98
N THR A 212 -22.91 -23.47 -11.93
CA THR A 212 -24.36 -23.48 -11.66
C THR A 212 -24.74 -24.82 -11.03
N PRO A 213 -25.49 -24.84 -9.93
CA PRO A 213 -26.00 -26.09 -9.37
C PRO A 213 -26.94 -26.75 -10.37
N PRO A 214 -26.96 -28.09 -10.45
CA PRO A 214 -27.90 -28.82 -11.32
C PRO A 214 -29.32 -28.63 -10.81
N SER A 215 -30.24 -28.51 -11.76
CA SER A 215 -31.68 -28.41 -11.59
C SER A 215 -32.30 -29.66 -10.94
#